data_e43d8d2d6a202d42d7451bc4d7404e42
#
_entry.id   e43d8d2d6a202d42d7451bc4d7404e42
#
_cell.length_a   1.000
_cell.length_b   1.000
_cell.length_c   1.000
_cell.angle_alpha   90.00
_cell.angle_beta   90.00
_cell.angle_gamma   90.00
#
_symmetry.space_group_name_H-M   'P 1'
#
loop_
_entity.id
_entity.type
_entity.pdbx_description
1 polymer ?
#
loop_
_entity_poly.entity_id
_entity_poly.type
_entity_poly.pdbx_seq_one_letter_code
_entity_poly.pdbx_strand_id
1 'polypeptide(L)'
;MLTHLGTQTIETERLILRRFEYSDIDSMLRNWISDEKTQYDYGEPCYPTPEAVRNLFDTKYIVSYAKDDYYRWAVIEKDSRECIGQIAYFSMDTNNLHGEIEYVVGPAFQGKGYATEMTKAVIAFGFEKIGLHRVEIDCRPENTASKRVIEKCGLTYEGTFRDFFWRKDHYEGRMVFSILKEEYEKKGRK
;
A
#
# COMPACT_ATOMS: atom_id res chain seq x y z
N MET A 1 1.22 -1.57 23.45
CA MET A 1 1.60 -0.22 22.97
C MET A 1 2.32 -0.39 21.65
N LEU A 2 2.02 0.42 20.62
CA LEU A 2 2.72 0.36 19.34
C LEU A 2 4.14 0.90 19.46
N THR A 3 5.05 0.35 18.68
CA THR A 3 6.42 0.87 18.51
C THR A 3 6.51 1.55 17.16
N HIS A 4 6.50 2.88 17.15
CA HIS A 4 6.64 3.64 15.92
C HIS A 4 8.12 3.78 15.55
N LEU A 5 8.47 3.32 14.34
CA LEU A 5 9.86 3.28 13.81
C LEU A 5 10.00 4.13 12.54
N GLY A 6 8.90 4.72 12.07
CA GLY A 6 8.84 5.35 10.76
C GLY A 6 9.01 4.35 9.61
N THR A 7 9.07 4.88 8.42
CA THR A 7 9.30 4.06 7.21
C THR A 7 10.74 3.56 7.20
N GLN A 8 10.94 2.27 7.52
CA GLN A 8 12.22 1.55 7.45
C GLN A 8 12.32 0.82 6.11
N THR A 9 13.53 0.60 5.61
CA THR A 9 13.73 -0.21 4.41
C THR A 9 13.38 -1.67 4.68
N ILE A 10 12.60 -2.27 3.78
CA ILE A 10 12.24 -3.69 3.79
C ILE A 10 12.72 -4.29 2.48
N GLU A 11 13.49 -5.36 2.54
CA GLU A 11 13.91 -6.11 1.37
C GLU A 11 13.15 -7.43 1.27
N THR A 12 12.73 -7.77 0.06
CA THR A 12 12.13 -9.06 -0.29
C THR A 12 13.00 -9.75 -1.34
N GLU A 13 12.54 -10.84 -1.92
CA GLU A 13 13.25 -11.55 -2.99
C GLU A 13 13.52 -10.64 -4.20
N ARG A 14 12.48 -9.91 -4.66
CA ARG A 14 12.53 -9.14 -5.91
C ARG A 14 12.40 -7.65 -5.73
N LEU A 15 12.06 -7.17 -4.51
CA LEU A 15 11.72 -5.77 -4.25
C LEU A 15 12.58 -5.17 -3.15
N ILE A 16 12.76 -3.84 -3.23
CA ILE A 16 13.21 -2.98 -2.14
C ILE A 16 12.09 -1.98 -1.87
N LEU A 17 11.54 -2.02 -0.65
CA LEU A 17 10.56 -1.05 -0.17
C LEU A 17 11.32 -0.05 0.70
N ARG A 18 11.40 1.21 0.26
CA ARG A 18 12.15 2.27 0.95
C ARG A 18 11.40 3.60 0.91
N ARG A 19 11.90 4.59 1.62
CA ARG A 19 11.39 5.96 1.47
C ARG A 19 11.51 6.43 0.04
N PHE A 20 10.55 7.27 -0.41
CA PHE A 20 10.66 7.91 -1.71
C PHE A 20 11.84 8.87 -1.75
N GLU A 21 12.45 8.97 -2.92
CA GLU A 21 13.53 9.90 -3.25
C GLU A 21 13.16 10.69 -4.52
N TYR A 22 13.70 11.89 -4.67
CA TYR A 22 13.43 12.70 -5.86
C TYR A 22 13.87 12.03 -7.18
N SER A 23 14.83 11.13 -7.09
CA SER A 23 15.26 10.27 -8.21
C SER A 23 14.19 9.29 -8.70
N ASP A 24 13.14 9.04 -7.92
CA ASP A 24 12.05 8.14 -8.31
C ASP A 24 11.04 8.80 -9.27
N ILE A 25 11.04 10.13 -9.36
CA ILE A 25 10.01 10.89 -10.11
C ILE A 25 9.85 10.38 -11.53
N ASP A 26 10.94 10.21 -12.27
CA ASP A 26 10.88 9.79 -13.67
C ASP A 26 10.32 8.37 -13.84
N SER A 27 10.71 7.46 -12.96
CA SER A 27 10.18 6.08 -12.98
C SER A 27 8.73 6.02 -12.55
N MET A 28 8.30 6.82 -11.57
CA MET A 28 6.91 6.94 -11.16
C MET A 28 6.03 7.43 -12.31
N LEU A 29 6.47 8.48 -13.04
CA LEU A 29 5.74 9.02 -14.20
C LEU A 29 5.61 7.99 -15.31
N ARG A 30 6.69 7.27 -15.62
CA ARG A 30 6.65 6.21 -16.65
C ARG A 30 5.73 5.06 -16.27
N ASN A 31 5.70 4.68 -15.00
CA ASN A 31 5.20 3.38 -14.61
C ASN A 31 3.77 3.39 -14.04
N TRP A 32 3.34 4.48 -13.36
CA TRP A 32 2.04 4.42 -12.67
C TRP A 32 1.40 5.75 -12.30
N ILE A 33 2.13 6.79 -11.86
CA ILE A 33 1.50 7.96 -11.21
C ILE A 33 0.81 8.91 -12.20
N SER A 34 1.19 8.84 -13.48
CA SER A 34 0.57 9.59 -14.58
C SER A 34 -0.52 8.81 -15.32
N ASP A 35 -0.74 7.54 -14.98
CA ASP A 35 -1.79 6.72 -15.60
C ASP A 35 -3.13 6.98 -14.91
N GLU A 36 -4.06 7.62 -15.63
CA GLU A 36 -5.37 8.03 -15.10
C GLU A 36 -6.18 6.84 -14.56
N LYS A 37 -6.13 5.69 -15.25
CA LYS A 37 -6.88 4.52 -14.84
C LYS A 37 -6.31 3.93 -13.56
N THR A 38 -5.00 3.81 -13.46
CA THR A 38 -4.30 3.31 -12.28
C THR A 38 -4.58 4.20 -11.07
N GLN A 39 -4.50 5.53 -11.24
CA GLN A 39 -4.78 6.48 -10.18
C GLN A 39 -6.28 6.48 -9.79
N TYR A 40 -7.17 6.39 -10.77
CA TYR A 40 -8.61 6.22 -10.49
C TYR A 40 -8.89 4.95 -9.69
N ASP A 41 -8.27 3.82 -10.07
CA ASP A 41 -8.44 2.55 -9.37
C ASP A 41 -7.83 2.57 -7.96
N TYR A 42 -6.76 3.31 -7.78
CA TYR A 42 -6.09 3.52 -6.49
C TYR A 42 -6.83 4.52 -5.58
N GLY A 43 -7.56 5.47 -6.16
CA GLY A 43 -8.32 6.47 -5.41
C GLY A 43 -7.57 7.78 -5.15
N GLU A 44 -6.49 8.01 -5.86
CA GLU A 44 -5.65 9.20 -5.76
C GLU A 44 -5.70 10.04 -7.06
N PRO A 45 -5.37 11.33 -7.01
CA PRO A 45 -5.24 12.16 -8.21
C PRO A 45 -4.17 11.65 -9.17
N CYS A 46 -4.34 11.92 -10.46
CA CYS A 46 -3.30 11.73 -11.46
C CYS A 46 -2.30 12.90 -11.41
N TYR A 47 -1.00 12.59 -11.48
CA TYR A 47 0.09 13.55 -11.46
C TYR A 47 0.89 13.43 -12.77
N PRO A 48 0.53 14.21 -13.81
CA PRO A 48 1.04 13.99 -15.17
C PRO A 48 2.42 14.63 -15.45
N THR A 49 2.95 15.45 -14.54
CA THR A 49 4.23 16.15 -14.76
C THR A 49 5.22 15.97 -13.60
N PRO A 50 6.53 16.11 -13.87
CA PRO A 50 7.55 16.06 -12.82
C PRO A 50 7.33 17.09 -11.72
N GLU A 51 6.85 18.30 -12.06
CA GLU A 51 6.57 19.36 -11.10
C GLU A 51 5.43 18.98 -10.16
N ALA A 52 4.37 18.34 -10.70
CA ALA A 52 3.24 17.86 -9.89
C ALA A 52 3.68 16.77 -8.89
N VAL A 53 4.52 15.83 -9.33
CA VAL A 53 5.08 14.80 -8.45
C VAL A 53 6.04 15.40 -7.42
N ARG A 54 6.88 16.38 -7.82
CA ARG A 54 7.75 17.08 -6.89
C ARG A 54 6.96 17.81 -5.82
N ASN A 55 5.89 18.51 -6.20
CA ASN A 55 5.01 19.18 -5.23
C ASN A 55 4.35 18.18 -4.26
N LEU A 56 3.92 17.00 -4.75
CA LEU A 56 3.43 15.91 -3.89
C LEU A 56 4.51 15.47 -2.88
N PHE A 57 5.76 15.36 -3.30
CA PHE A 57 6.87 15.00 -2.41
C PHE A 57 7.11 16.07 -1.35
N ASP A 58 7.21 17.34 -1.76
CA ASP A 58 7.51 18.46 -0.87
C ASP A 58 6.40 18.71 0.15
N THR A 59 5.14 18.48 -0.23
CA THR A 59 3.98 18.78 0.63
C THR A 59 3.43 17.59 1.40
N LYS A 60 3.64 16.35 0.93
CA LYS A 60 3.00 15.16 1.53
C LYS A 60 4.02 14.06 1.88
N TYR A 61 4.88 13.63 0.96
CA TYR A 61 5.67 12.41 1.18
C TYR A 61 6.97 12.67 1.96
N ILE A 62 7.87 13.48 1.43
CA ILE A 62 9.20 13.67 2.01
C ILE A 62 9.10 14.35 3.40
N VAL A 63 8.28 15.39 3.50
CA VAL A 63 8.07 16.11 4.77
C VAL A 63 7.49 15.21 5.86
N SER A 64 6.68 14.22 5.50
CA SER A 64 6.04 13.32 6.48
C SER A 64 7.00 12.26 7.03
N TYR A 65 8.13 11.98 6.38
CA TYR A 65 9.13 11.06 6.91
C TYR A 65 9.87 11.55 8.17
N ALA A 66 9.65 12.80 8.57
CA ALA A 66 10.08 13.30 9.88
C ALA A 66 9.26 12.73 11.05
N LYS A 67 8.11 12.11 10.77
CA LYS A 67 7.23 11.50 11.77
C LYS A 67 7.53 10.00 11.90
N ASP A 68 7.60 9.52 13.13
CA ASP A 68 7.85 8.10 13.42
C ASP A 68 6.63 7.21 13.15
N ASP A 69 5.44 7.77 13.04
CA ASP A 69 4.18 7.08 12.75
C ASP A 69 3.78 7.13 11.26
N TYR A 70 4.66 7.63 10.38
CA TYR A 70 4.42 7.68 8.95
C TYR A 70 5.07 6.50 8.23
N TYR A 71 4.23 5.73 7.53
CA TYR A 71 4.61 4.48 6.87
C TYR A 71 4.17 4.48 5.40
N ARG A 72 5.07 4.89 4.51
CA ARG A 72 4.85 4.89 3.07
C ARG A 72 6.13 4.52 2.34
N TRP A 73 6.05 3.50 1.51
CA TRP A 73 7.19 2.97 0.77
C TRP A 73 7.03 3.14 -0.73
N ALA A 74 8.08 3.64 -1.40
CA ALA A 74 8.34 3.38 -2.79
C ALA A 74 8.66 1.90 -2.98
N VAL A 75 8.10 1.28 -3.99
CA VAL A 75 8.36 -0.11 -4.34
C VAL A 75 9.31 -0.15 -5.52
N ILE A 76 10.54 -0.57 -5.27
CA ILE A 76 11.60 -0.63 -6.26
C ILE A 76 11.80 -2.07 -6.71
N GLU A 77 11.68 -2.34 -8.00
CA GLU A 77 12.05 -3.64 -8.57
C GLU A 77 13.56 -3.76 -8.65
N LYS A 78 14.15 -4.84 -8.10
CA LYS A 78 15.61 -5.00 -7.99
C LYS A 78 16.30 -5.10 -9.34
N ASP A 79 15.69 -5.77 -10.31
CA ASP A 79 16.30 -6.02 -11.63
C ASP A 79 16.34 -4.74 -12.48
N SER A 80 15.22 -4.03 -12.59
CA SER A 80 15.15 -2.78 -13.40
C SER A 80 15.59 -1.54 -12.63
N ARG A 81 15.60 -1.58 -11.29
CA ARG A 81 15.77 -0.44 -10.38
C ARG A 81 14.70 0.65 -10.53
N GLU A 82 13.57 0.31 -11.14
CA GLU A 82 12.44 1.21 -11.34
C GLU A 82 11.53 1.28 -10.12
N CYS A 83 11.00 2.46 -9.82
CA CYS A 83 9.89 2.61 -8.90
C CYS A 83 8.60 2.17 -9.60
N ILE A 84 8.11 0.98 -9.24
CA ILE A 84 6.99 0.29 -9.91
C ILE A 84 5.64 0.50 -9.23
N GLY A 85 5.63 1.17 -8.08
CA GLY A 85 4.41 1.39 -7.30
C GLY A 85 4.71 1.91 -5.90
N GLN A 86 3.71 1.85 -5.04
CA GLN A 86 3.84 2.18 -3.62
C GLN A 86 2.94 1.31 -2.75
N ILE A 87 3.26 1.29 -1.46
CA ILE A 87 2.46 0.68 -0.40
C ILE A 87 2.58 1.54 0.86
N ALA A 88 1.51 1.65 1.65
CA ALA A 88 1.51 2.44 2.86
C ALA A 88 0.58 1.86 3.93
N TYR A 89 0.88 2.07 5.20
CA TYR A 89 -0.15 2.18 6.22
C TYR A 89 -0.67 3.61 6.17
N PHE A 90 -1.82 3.84 5.54
CA PHE A 90 -2.36 5.18 5.37
C PHE A 90 -3.24 5.62 6.55
N SER A 91 -3.69 4.65 7.35
CA SER A 91 -4.45 4.87 8.58
C SER A 91 -3.90 3.98 9.70
N MET A 92 -3.72 4.57 10.89
CA MET A 92 -3.23 3.88 12.08
C MET A 92 -4.08 4.28 13.29
N ASP A 93 -4.74 3.30 13.90
CA ASP A 93 -5.44 3.46 15.19
C ASP A 93 -4.56 2.90 16.32
N THR A 94 -3.88 3.79 17.02
CA THR A 94 -2.97 3.42 18.12
C THR A 94 -3.69 2.88 19.35
N ASN A 95 -4.95 3.25 19.56
CA ASN A 95 -5.74 2.77 20.70
C ASN A 95 -6.18 1.32 20.49
N ASN A 96 -6.58 0.98 19.26
CA ASN A 96 -7.04 -0.36 18.91
C ASN A 96 -5.94 -1.22 18.27
N LEU A 97 -4.70 -0.72 18.16
CA LEU A 97 -3.55 -1.40 17.56
C LEU A 97 -3.87 -1.89 16.13
N HIS A 98 -4.51 -1.04 15.34
CA HIS A 98 -5.03 -1.37 14.01
C HIS A 98 -4.32 -0.52 12.95
N GLY A 99 -3.96 -1.14 11.82
CA GLY A 99 -3.37 -0.47 10.67
C GLY A 99 -4.06 -0.87 9.38
N GLU A 100 -4.31 0.11 8.51
CA GLU A 100 -4.96 -0.08 7.21
C GLU A 100 -3.96 0.16 6.08
N ILE A 101 -3.83 -0.82 5.18
CA ILE A 101 -2.88 -0.79 4.06
C ILE A 101 -3.57 -0.36 2.77
N GLU A 102 -2.93 0.55 2.05
CA GLU A 102 -3.21 0.86 0.66
C GLU A 102 -2.00 0.54 -0.22
N TYR A 103 -2.23 0.18 -1.48
CA TYR A 103 -1.15 -0.07 -2.44
C TYR A 103 -1.56 0.16 -3.90
N VAL A 104 -0.56 0.42 -4.73
CA VAL A 104 -0.68 0.49 -6.19
C VAL A 104 0.56 -0.11 -6.84
N VAL A 105 0.36 -0.78 -7.98
CA VAL A 105 1.44 -1.28 -8.85
C VAL A 105 1.13 -0.86 -10.28
N GLY A 106 2.14 -0.31 -10.96
CA GLY A 106 2.05 0.13 -12.34
C GLY A 106 1.60 -0.96 -13.31
N PRO A 107 0.84 -0.61 -14.37
CA PRO A 107 0.21 -1.58 -15.27
C PRO A 107 1.18 -2.63 -15.85
N ALA A 108 2.38 -2.20 -16.26
CA ALA A 108 3.41 -3.09 -16.83
C ALA A 108 3.98 -4.12 -15.83
N PHE A 109 3.75 -3.93 -14.54
CA PHE A 109 4.27 -4.76 -13.44
C PHE A 109 3.17 -5.57 -12.75
N GLN A 110 1.90 -5.39 -13.14
CA GLN A 110 0.79 -6.19 -12.65
C GLN A 110 0.86 -7.64 -13.14
N GLY A 111 0.17 -8.55 -12.43
CA GLY A 111 0.14 -9.97 -12.80
C GLY A 111 1.42 -10.77 -12.45
N LYS A 112 2.51 -10.11 -12.05
CA LYS A 112 3.82 -10.72 -11.75
C LYS A 112 3.99 -11.12 -10.28
N GLY A 113 2.98 -10.87 -9.42
CA GLY A 113 3.01 -11.23 -7.99
C GLY A 113 3.62 -10.17 -7.08
N TYR A 114 4.11 -9.05 -7.59
CA TYR A 114 4.74 -7.98 -6.80
C TYR A 114 3.80 -7.41 -5.72
N ALA A 115 2.53 -7.16 -6.06
CA ALA A 115 1.56 -6.67 -5.07
C ALA A 115 1.41 -7.63 -3.88
N THR A 116 1.37 -8.95 -4.13
CA THR A 116 1.30 -9.95 -3.06
C THR A 116 2.59 -9.99 -2.22
N GLU A 117 3.76 -9.89 -2.87
CA GLU A 117 5.07 -9.92 -2.22
C GLU A 117 5.24 -8.72 -1.27
N MET A 118 5.03 -7.50 -1.76
CA MET A 118 5.16 -6.30 -0.94
C MET A 118 4.12 -6.23 0.19
N THR A 119 2.88 -6.66 -0.09
CA THR A 119 1.82 -6.64 0.92
C THR A 119 2.13 -7.61 2.07
N LYS A 120 2.61 -8.82 1.78
CA LYS A 120 3.05 -9.76 2.81
C LYS A 120 4.19 -9.21 3.66
N ALA A 121 5.17 -8.54 3.04
CA ALA A 121 6.30 -7.94 3.75
C ALA A 121 5.85 -6.79 4.68
N VAL A 122 4.92 -5.95 4.23
CA VAL A 122 4.39 -4.85 5.05
C VAL A 122 3.46 -5.37 6.17
N ILE A 123 2.67 -6.41 5.93
CA ILE A 123 1.89 -7.09 6.99
C ILE A 123 2.84 -7.63 8.08
N ALA A 124 3.92 -8.34 7.69
CA ALA A 124 4.92 -8.83 8.61
C ALA A 124 5.56 -7.69 9.44
N PHE A 125 5.94 -6.59 8.78
CA PHE A 125 6.46 -5.41 9.45
C PHE A 125 5.47 -4.84 10.48
N GLY A 126 4.18 -4.77 10.14
CA GLY A 126 3.14 -4.31 11.05
C GLY A 126 3.02 -5.16 12.32
N PHE A 127 3.00 -6.48 12.19
CA PHE A 127 2.89 -7.37 13.35
C PHE A 127 4.18 -7.50 14.14
N GLU A 128 5.34 -7.62 13.47
CA GLU A 128 6.62 -7.96 14.12
C GLU A 128 7.37 -6.73 14.62
N LYS A 129 7.25 -5.59 13.95
CA LYS A 129 8.00 -4.36 14.25
C LYS A 129 7.16 -3.28 14.92
N ILE A 130 5.98 -2.99 14.39
CA ILE A 130 5.07 -2.00 14.97
C ILE A 130 4.31 -2.56 16.16
N GLY A 131 3.95 -3.85 16.13
CA GLY A 131 3.19 -4.51 17.18
C GLY A 131 1.68 -4.37 17.02
N LEU A 132 1.19 -4.28 15.78
CA LEU A 132 -0.23 -4.26 15.47
C LEU A 132 -0.94 -5.53 15.98
N HIS A 133 -2.22 -5.40 16.30
CA HIS A 133 -3.13 -6.51 16.58
C HIS A 133 -3.92 -6.92 15.34
N ARG A 134 -4.23 -5.94 14.47
CA ARG A 134 -5.06 -6.11 13.27
C ARG A 134 -4.49 -5.33 12.10
N VAL A 135 -4.45 -5.96 10.93
CA VAL A 135 -4.16 -5.30 9.66
C VAL A 135 -5.37 -5.44 8.74
N GLU A 136 -5.79 -4.33 8.16
CA GLU A 136 -6.93 -4.25 7.26
C GLU A 136 -6.49 -3.83 5.86
N ILE A 137 -7.18 -4.35 4.86
CA ILE A 137 -7.10 -3.91 3.47
C ILE A 137 -8.51 -3.93 2.92
N ASP A 138 -8.88 -2.87 2.24
CA ASP A 138 -10.14 -2.82 1.56
C ASP A 138 -9.98 -2.70 0.04
N CYS A 139 -11.05 -3.00 -0.69
CA CYS A 139 -11.10 -2.80 -2.12
C CYS A 139 -12.53 -2.63 -2.61
N ARG A 140 -12.68 -2.06 -3.80
CA ARG A 140 -13.98 -2.02 -4.49
C ARG A 140 -14.41 -3.43 -4.89
N PRO A 141 -15.71 -3.76 -4.87
CA PRO A 141 -16.21 -5.08 -5.28
C PRO A 141 -15.77 -5.48 -6.70
N GLU A 142 -15.67 -4.52 -7.60
CA GLU A 142 -15.27 -4.71 -9.01
C GLU A 142 -13.76 -4.91 -9.18
N ASN A 143 -12.94 -4.54 -8.17
CA ASN A 143 -11.49 -4.69 -8.24
C ASN A 143 -11.04 -6.12 -7.91
N THR A 144 -11.32 -7.04 -8.83
CA THR A 144 -10.99 -8.46 -8.69
C THR A 144 -9.48 -8.71 -8.56
N ALA A 145 -8.65 -7.83 -9.10
CA ALA A 145 -7.19 -7.93 -8.99
C ALA A 145 -6.74 -7.69 -7.55
N SER A 146 -7.20 -6.62 -6.91
CA SER A 146 -6.92 -6.33 -5.51
C SER A 146 -7.46 -7.43 -4.59
N LYS A 147 -8.70 -7.87 -4.80
CA LYS A 147 -9.29 -8.98 -4.05
C LYS A 147 -8.39 -10.24 -4.05
N ARG A 148 -7.89 -10.63 -5.23
CA ARG A 148 -6.98 -11.79 -5.34
C ARG A 148 -5.65 -11.60 -4.58
N VAL A 149 -5.11 -10.38 -4.55
CA VAL A 149 -3.90 -10.07 -3.77
C VAL A 149 -4.20 -10.22 -2.29
N ILE A 150 -5.29 -9.64 -1.81
CA ILE A 150 -5.73 -9.66 -0.42
C ILE A 150 -5.92 -11.11 0.06
N GLU A 151 -6.64 -11.93 -0.71
CA GLU A 151 -6.86 -13.36 -0.42
C GLU A 151 -5.54 -14.16 -0.37
N LYS A 152 -4.59 -13.90 -1.31
CA LYS A 152 -3.26 -14.52 -1.32
C LYS A 152 -2.38 -14.10 -0.15
N CYS A 153 -2.63 -12.93 0.44
CA CYS A 153 -1.98 -12.48 1.66
C CYS A 153 -2.62 -13.12 2.91
N GLY A 154 -3.75 -13.79 2.73
CA GLY A 154 -4.41 -14.57 3.79
C GLY A 154 -5.33 -13.75 4.67
N LEU A 155 -5.83 -12.61 4.19
CA LEU A 155 -6.84 -11.84 4.89
C LEU A 155 -8.21 -12.52 4.76
N THR A 156 -9.00 -12.39 5.80
CA THR A 156 -10.38 -12.89 5.89
C THR A 156 -11.34 -11.78 5.45
N TYR A 157 -12.32 -12.11 4.61
CA TYR A 157 -13.39 -11.20 4.24
C TYR A 157 -14.34 -10.97 5.42
N GLU A 158 -14.64 -9.72 5.74
CA GLU A 158 -15.52 -9.35 6.86
C GLU A 158 -16.88 -8.80 6.44
N GLY A 159 -16.96 -8.20 5.26
CA GLY A 159 -18.21 -7.65 4.76
C GLY A 159 -18.04 -6.64 3.66
N THR A 160 -19.19 -6.14 3.16
CA THR A 160 -19.23 -5.07 2.17
C THR A 160 -20.09 -3.92 2.68
N PHE A 161 -19.51 -2.74 2.75
CA PHE A 161 -20.26 -1.50 2.93
C PHE A 161 -20.89 -1.11 1.59
N ARG A 162 -22.19 -0.91 1.57
CA ARG A 162 -22.92 -0.45 0.39
C ARG A 162 -22.83 1.06 0.31
N ASP A 163 -22.69 1.62 -0.92
CA ASP A 163 -22.73 3.06 -1.18
C ASP A 163 -21.77 3.86 -0.25
N PHE A 164 -20.54 3.37 -0.13
CA PHE A 164 -19.58 3.88 0.85
C PHE A 164 -18.82 5.10 0.36
N PHE A 165 -18.49 5.15 -0.95
CA PHE A 165 -17.79 6.28 -1.56
C PHE A 165 -18.62 6.90 -2.67
N TRP A 166 -18.74 8.23 -2.66
CA TRP A 166 -19.15 8.99 -3.81
C TRP A 166 -17.99 9.11 -4.79
N ARG A 167 -18.19 8.66 -6.02
CA ARG A 167 -17.14 8.72 -7.04
C ARG A 167 -17.71 9.26 -8.35
N LYS A 168 -17.25 10.48 -8.70
CA LYS A 168 -17.72 11.23 -9.88
C LYS A 168 -19.25 11.45 -9.88
N ASP A 169 -20.00 10.44 -10.24
CA ASP A 169 -21.45 10.50 -10.51
C ASP A 169 -22.26 9.35 -9.89
N HIS A 170 -21.61 8.46 -9.13
CA HIS A 170 -22.26 7.33 -8.46
C HIS A 170 -21.61 6.96 -7.13
N TYR A 171 -22.31 6.14 -6.35
CA TYR A 171 -21.75 5.53 -5.14
C TYR A 171 -21.11 4.18 -5.46
N GLU A 172 -19.99 3.92 -4.84
CA GLU A 172 -19.30 2.62 -4.88
C GLU A 172 -19.30 1.95 -3.49
N GLY A 173 -19.42 0.62 -3.48
CA GLY A 173 -19.27 -0.17 -2.27
C GLY A 173 -17.79 -0.37 -1.87
N ARG A 174 -17.59 -0.90 -0.67
CA ARG A 174 -16.27 -1.23 -0.13
C ARG A 174 -16.28 -2.61 0.51
N MET A 175 -15.50 -3.54 -0.01
CA MET A 175 -15.23 -4.84 0.61
C MET A 175 -14.10 -4.70 1.61
N VAL A 176 -14.30 -5.15 2.84
CA VAL A 176 -13.31 -5.07 3.91
C VAL A 176 -12.77 -6.46 4.20
N PHE A 177 -11.46 -6.55 4.34
CA PHE A 177 -10.73 -7.76 4.69
C PHE A 177 -9.72 -7.45 5.80
N SER A 178 -9.50 -8.41 6.67
CA SER A 178 -8.51 -8.26 7.74
C SER A 178 -7.72 -9.53 8.00
N ILE A 179 -6.60 -9.36 8.69
CA ILE A 179 -5.86 -10.45 9.32
C ILE A 179 -5.50 -10.04 10.75
N LEU A 180 -5.72 -10.95 11.69
CA LEU A 180 -5.36 -10.76 13.09
C LEU A 180 -3.96 -11.32 13.37
N LYS A 181 -3.30 -10.77 14.38
CA LYS A 181 -1.96 -11.20 14.80
C LYS A 181 -1.88 -12.71 15.05
N GLU A 182 -2.86 -13.28 15.74
CA GLU A 182 -2.91 -14.72 16.00
C GLU A 182 -2.98 -15.57 14.72
N GLU A 183 -3.71 -15.09 13.70
CA GLU A 183 -3.83 -15.79 12.42
C GLU A 183 -2.51 -15.76 11.65
N TYR A 184 -1.83 -14.60 11.68
CA TYR A 184 -0.50 -14.43 11.11
C TYR A 184 0.52 -15.39 11.76
N GLU A 185 0.57 -15.42 13.09
CA GLU A 185 1.50 -16.28 13.85
C GLU A 185 1.24 -17.79 13.61
N LYS A 186 -0.01 -18.20 13.50
CA LYS A 186 -0.36 -19.60 13.17
C LYS A 186 0.10 -20.02 11.76
N LYS A 187 0.13 -19.08 10.79
CA LYS A 187 0.61 -19.35 9.42
C LYS A 187 2.13 -19.44 9.32
N GLY A 188 2.87 -18.67 10.12
CA GLY A 188 4.34 -18.70 10.16
C GLY A 188 4.93 -19.93 10.85
N ARG A 189 4.10 -20.73 11.56
CA ARG A 189 4.52 -21.98 12.22
C ARG A 189 4.35 -23.24 11.37
N LYS A 190 3.89 -23.11 10.13
CA LYS A 190 3.77 -24.19 9.15
C LYS A 190 4.87 -24.08 8.11
#